data_45895e7b8c392cefc0edcbc7c3b6027d
#
_entry.id   45895e7b8c392cefc0edcbc7c3b6027d
#
_cell.length_a   1.000
_cell.length_b   1.000
_cell.length_c   1.000
_cell.angle_alpha   90.00
_cell.angle_beta   90.00
_cell.angle_gamma   90.00
#
_symmetry.space_group_name_H-M   'P 1'
#
loop_
_entity.id
_entity.type
_entity.pdbx_description
1 polymer ?
#
loop_
_entity_poly.entity_id
_entity_poly.type
_entity_poly.pdbx_seq_one_letter_code
_entity_poly.pdbx_strand_id
1 'polypeptide(L)'
;MMDDIAQAVLAREEVVKYLRGGMGERGDQARERVYAYLEELRTTQRPNIYRALQHPLYPILRKIERVHEHLHHAVNAVRTSRVVYASNHKSHTDYLVEPLVLDDNGIRPPLIAAGINLFGGPLGLIHKHVTGAIPIRRNTKDPAYLITLKAYVAELLKKHDIFFYPEGGRSYSGELKAAKTGLIHATLQAECPNLVVVPVAIAYDLVLEDHILAKQGTKKRQRAFSREVAEMVRYAVGYRS
;
A
#
# COMPACT_ATOMS: atom_id res chain seq x y z
N MET A 1 -12.93 -21.92 -3.41
CA MET A 1 -13.98 -21.02 -3.95
C MET A 1 -13.31 -19.68 -4.19
N MET A 2 -13.34 -19.18 -5.43
CA MET A 2 -12.85 -17.82 -5.73
C MET A 2 -13.73 -16.81 -5.01
N ASP A 3 -13.13 -15.74 -4.46
CA ASP A 3 -13.89 -14.68 -3.86
C ASP A 3 -14.61 -13.82 -4.94
N ASP A 4 -15.59 -13.04 -4.53
CA ASP A 4 -16.41 -12.21 -5.43
C ASP A 4 -15.56 -11.23 -6.24
N ILE A 5 -14.45 -10.75 -5.66
CA ILE A 5 -13.55 -9.81 -6.34
C ILE A 5 -12.80 -10.51 -7.46
N ALA A 6 -12.28 -11.72 -7.24
CA ALA A 6 -11.60 -12.48 -8.28
C ALA A 6 -12.54 -12.81 -9.45
N GLN A 7 -13.78 -13.18 -9.17
CA GLN A 7 -14.79 -13.40 -10.20
C GLN A 7 -15.09 -12.12 -10.99
N ALA A 8 -15.27 -10.99 -10.31
CA ALA A 8 -15.50 -9.70 -10.94
C ALA A 8 -14.31 -9.27 -11.83
N VAL A 9 -13.07 -9.49 -11.37
CA VAL A 9 -11.87 -9.23 -12.16
C VAL A 9 -11.85 -10.03 -13.46
N LEU A 10 -12.15 -11.33 -13.39
CA LEU A 10 -12.18 -12.20 -14.57
C LEU A 10 -13.30 -11.86 -15.56
N ALA A 11 -14.35 -11.19 -15.09
CA ALA A 11 -15.47 -10.76 -15.92
C ALA A 11 -15.22 -9.39 -16.61
N ARG A 12 -14.16 -8.65 -16.22
CA ARG A 12 -13.85 -7.36 -16.85
C ARG A 12 -13.42 -7.52 -18.30
N GLU A 13 -13.87 -6.60 -19.14
CA GLU A 13 -13.69 -6.65 -20.59
C GLU A 13 -12.20 -6.78 -20.99
N GLU A 14 -11.33 -6.00 -20.37
CA GLU A 14 -9.89 -6.01 -20.63
C GLU A 14 -9.23 -7.35 -20.29
N VAL A 15 -9.69 -8.02 -19.22
CA VAL A 15 -9.20 -9.35 -18.82
C VAL A 15 -9.73 -10.40 -19.76
N VAL A 16 -11.02 -10.37 -20.09
CA VAL A 16 -11.65 -11.29 -21.05
C VAL A 16 -10.96 -11.19 -22.43
N LYS A 17 -10.70 -9.97 -22.90
CA LYS A 17 -9.99 -9.74 -24.17
C LYS A 17 -8.59 -10.33 -24.15
N TYR A 18 -7.86 -10.14 -23.05
CA TYR A 18 -6.52 -10.72 -22.90
C TYR A 18 -6.58 -12.27 -22.91
N LEU A 19 -7.53 -12.87 -22.19
CA LEU A 19 -7.71 -14.31 -22.10
C LEU A 19 -8.13 -14.96 -23.44
N ARG A 20 -8.73 -14.21 -24.36
CA ARG A 20 -9.12 -14.68 -25.70
C ARG A 20 -7.96 -14.65 -26.72
N GLY A 21 -6.75 -14.43 -26.30
CA GLY A 21 -5.57 -14.44 -27.19
C GLY A 21 -5.04 -13.05 -27.56
N GLY A 22 -5.29 -12.06 -26.71
CA GLY A 22 -4.62 -10.76 -26.80
C GLY A 22 -3.11 -10.94 -26.56
N MET A 23 -2.27 -10.34 -27.44
CA MET A 23 -0.80 -10.33 -27.37
C MET A 23 -0.06 -11.64 -27.73
N GLY A 24 -0.68 -12.56 -28.48
CA GLY A 24 0.03 -13.71 -29.07
C GLY A 24 0.32 -14.87 -28.09
N GLU A 25 -0.18 -14.81 -26.87
CA GLU A 25 -0.08 -15.92 -25.90
C GLU A 25 -1.23 -16.91 -26.08
N ARG A 26 -0.96 -18.21 -25.88
CA ARG A 26 -2.04 -19.22 -25.90
C ARG A 26 -2.99 -18.97 -24.74
N GLY A 27 -4.30 -19.04 -25.00
CA GLY A 27 -5.34 -18.71 -24.03
C GLY A 27 -5.24 -19.44 -22.69
N ASP A 28 -4.78 -20.70 -22.68
CA ASP A 28 -4.59 -21.48 -21.45
C ASP A 28 -3.43 -20.92 -20.59
N GLN A 29 -2.32 -20.55 -21.22
CA GLN A 29 -1.16 -19.95 -20.52
C GLN A 29 -1.51 -18.56 -19.98
N ALA A 30 -2.21 -17.75 -20.77
CA ALA A 30 -2.69 -16.45 -20.33
C ALA A 30 -3.61 -16.59 -19.11
N ARG A 31 -4.52 -17.56 -19.14
CA ARG A 31 -5.44 -17.86 -18.04
C ARG A 31 -4.68 -18.26 -16.77
N GLU A 32 -3.76 -19.22 -16.85
CA GLU A 32 -2.96 -19.68 -15.73
C GLU A 32 -2.20 -18.51 -15.06
N ARG A 33 -1.60 -17.63 -15.86
CA ARG A 33 -0.88 -16.45 -15.36
C ARG A 33 -1.81 -15.45 -14.66
N VAL A 34 -2.96 -15.16 -15.24
CA VAL A 34 -3.94 -14.26 -14.61
C VAL A 34 -4.42 -14.83 -13.27
N TYR A 35 -4.71 -16.12 -13.18
CA TYR A 35 -5.09 -16.78 -11.92
C TYR A 35 -3.95 -16.72 -10.88
N ALA A 36 -2.72 -17.00 -11.29
CA ALA A 36 -1.56 -16.91 -10.40
C ALA A 36 -1.38 -15.49 -9.84
N TYR A 37 -1.58 -14.47 -10.68
CA TYR A 37 -1.49 -13.08 -10.24
C TYR A 37 -2.67 -12.64 -9.38
N LEU A 38 -3.87 -13.15 -9.63
CA LEU A 38 -5.01 -12.91 -8.73
C LEU A 38 -4.75 -13.48 -7.33
N GLU A 39 -4.23 -14.70 -7.22
CA GLU A 39 -3.87 -15.28 -5.92
C GLU A 39 -2.72 -14.51 -5.24
N GLU A 40 -1.77 -14.00 -6.01
CA GLU A 40 -0.70 -13.16 -5.47
C GLU A 40 -1.25 -11.83 -4.92
N LEU A 41 -2.10 -11.14 -5.69
CA LEU A 41 -2.68 -9.84 -5.34
C LEU A 41 -3.75 -9.93 -4.25
N ARG A 42 -4.35 -11.11 -4.08
CA ARG A 42 -5.45 -11.33 -3.14
C ARG A 42 -5.08 -10.87 -1.74
N THR A 43 -5.92 -10.02 -1.18
CA THR A 43 -5.75 -9.51 0.17
C THR A 43 -7.07 -9.58 0.93
N THR A 44 -6.99 -9.61 2.25
CA THR A 44 -8.15 -9.60 3.14
C THR A 44 -7.87 -8.64 4.29
N GLN A 45 -8.77 -7.69 4.50
CA GLN A 45 -8.72 -6.83 5.66
C GLN A 45 -9.65 -7.36 6.74
N ARG A 46 -9.12 -7.50 7.96
CA ARG A 46 -9.88 -7.89 9.16
C ARG A 46 -9.81 -6.76 10.19
N PRO A 47 -10.71 -5.75 10.10
CA PRO A 47 -10.58 -4.50 10.86
C PRO A 47 -10.47 -4.70 12.37
N ASN A 48 -11.23 -5.64 12.94
CA ASN A 48 -11.22 -5.90 14.38
C ASN A 48 -9.88 -6.51 14.84
N ILE A 49 -9.33 -7.45 14.07
CA ILE A 49 -8.02 -8.06 14.38
C ILE A 49 -6.91 -7.04 14.17
N TYR A 50 -7.00 -6.27 13.09
CA TYR A 50 -6.05 -5.19 12.78
C TYR A 50 -5.99 -4.16 13.91
N ARG A 51 -7.15 -3.68 14.38
CA ARG A 51 -7.23 -2.79 15.55
C ARG A 51 -6.66 -3.42 16.82
N ALA A 52 -6.95 -4.67 17.08
CA ALA A 52 -6.41 -5.38 18.24
C ALA A 52 -4.87 -5.49 18.20
N LEU A 53 -4.27 -5.66 17.02
CA LEU A 53 -2.82 -5.69 16.85
C LEU A 53 -2.17 -4.30 16.99
N GLN A 54 -2.86 -3.24 16.59
CA GLN A 54 -2.35 -1.87 16.67
C GLN A 54 -2.56 -1.25 18.05
N HIS A 55 -3.60 -1.66 18.77
CA HIS A 55 -3.99 -1.06 20.04
C HIS A 55 -2.84 -0.98 21.07
N PRO A 56 -1.96 -1.99 21.23
CA PRO A 56 -0.81 -1.88 22.13
C PRO A 56 0.25 -0.87 21.71
N LEU A 57 0.33 -0.57 20.40
CA LEU A 57 1.31 0.38 19.83
C LEU A 57 0.80 1.83 19.88
N TYR A 58 -0.50 2.04 19.81
CA TYR A 58 -1.11 3.36 19.76
C TYR A 58 -0.76 4.26 20.95
N PRO A 59 -0.76 3.82 22.21
CA PRO A 59 -0.34 4.67 23.33
C PRO A 59 1.10 5.17 23.21
N ILE A 60 1.99 4.36 22.60
CA ILE A 60 3.38 4.74 22.35
C ILE A 60 3.44 5.76 21.20
N LEU A 61 2.77 5.46 20.10
CA LEU A 61 2.75 6.33 18.92
C LEU A 61 2.04 7.67 19.21
N ARG A 62 1.03 7.68 20.09
CA ARG A 62 0.35 8.91 20.51
C ARG A 62 1.21 9.85 21.35
N LYS A 63 2.35 9.40 21.87
CA LYS A 63 3.34 10.27 22.52
C LYS A 63 4.13 11.12 21.52
N ILE A 64 4.16 10.73 20.24
CA ILE A 64 4.74 11.53 19.17
C ILE A 64 3.80 12.72 18.93
N GLU A 65 4.32 13.93 19.10
CA GLU A 65 3.58 15.15 18.76
C GLU A 65 3.29 15.17 17.25
N ARG A 66 2.05 15.51 16.90
CA ARG A 66 1.58 15.46 15.51
C ARG A 66 0.81 16.74 15.20
N VAL A 67 1.23 17.41 14.17
CA VAL A 67 0.52 18.56 13.61
C VAL A 67 -0.19 18.10 12.34
N HIS A 68 -1.47 18.38 12.21
CA HIS A 68 -2.29 18.03 11.06
C HIS A 68 -2.75 19.28 10.34
N GLU A 69 -2.37 19.41 9.09
CA GLU A 69 -2.85 20.46 8.22
C GLU A 69 -3.83 19.89 7.20
N HIS A 70 -4.93 20.59 6.95
CA HIS A 70 -5.91 20.24 5.92
C HIS A 70 -6.58 18.86 6.04
N LEU A 71 -6.43 18.15 7.16
CA LEU A 71 -6.98 16.80 7.36
C LEU A 71 -8.51 16.77 7.19
N HIS A 72 -9.20 17.89 7.44
CA HIS A 72 -10.64 18.01 7.24
C HIS A 72 -11.09 17.73 5.80
N HIS A 73 -10.24 17.94 4.81
CA HIS A 73 -10.53 17.56 3.42
C HIS A 73 -10.66 16.04 3.27
N ALA A 74 -9.75 15.26 3.88
CA ALA A 74 -9.83 13.80 3.89
C ALA A 74 -11.07 13.32 4.66
N VAL A 75 -11.34 13.90 5.85
CA VAL A 75 -12.53 13.57 6.66
C VAL A 75 -13.83 13.82 5.89
N ASN A 76 -13.91 14.90 5.12
CA ASN A 76 -15.08 15.18 4.30
C ASN A 76 -15.17 14.26 3.08
N ALA A 77 -14.07 14.00 2.40
CA ALA A 77 -14.03 13.15 1.21
C ALA A 77 -14.52 11.73 1.49
N VAL A 78 -14.14 11.12 2.61
CA VAL A 78 -14.54 9.73 2.93
C VAL A 78 -16.03 9.53 3.19
N ARG A 79 -16.78 10.61 3.43
CA ARG A 79 -18.22 10.54 3.69
C ARG A 79 -19.03 10.23 2.45
N THR A 80 -18.61 10.74 1.29
CA THR A 80 -19.36 10.68 0.03
C THR A 80 -18.61 10.03 -1.11
N SER A 81 -17.31 9.75 -0.92
CA SER A 81 -16.41 9.36 -1.99
C SER A 81 -15.62 8.10 -1.65
N ARG A 82 -15.09 7.44 -2.65
CA ARG A 82 -13.95 6.55 -2.51
C ARG A 82 -12.68 7.37 -2.56
N VAL A 83 -11.75 7.05 -1.67
CA VAL A 83 -10.53 7.86 -1.51
C VAL A 83 -9.30 7.03 -1.85
N VAL A 84 -8.45 7.64 -2.64
CA VAL A 84 -7.10 7.14 -2.94
C VAL A 84 -6.11 8.10 -2.29
N TYR A 85 -5.41 7.62 -1.27
CA TYR A 85 -4.36 8.37 -0.60
C TYR A 85 -3.02 8.15 -1.29
N ALA A 86 -2.39 9.22 -1.72
CA ALA A 86 -1.07 9.20 -2.35
C ALA A 86 -0.08 9.97 -1.47
N SER A 87 0.72 9.24 -0.66
CA SER A 87 1.64 9.83 0.31
C SER A 87 3.09 9.76 -0.16
N ASN A 88 3.89 10.75 0.24
CA ASN A 88 5.34 10.61 0.19
C ASN A 88 5.81 9.52 1.17
N HIS A 89 7.05 9.05 1.05
CA HIS A 89 7.55 7.96 1.89
C HIS A 89 8.91 8.30 2.50
N LYS A 90 8.92 8.62 3.78
CA LYS A 90 10.11 9.07 4.51
C LYS A 90 10.69 8.00 5.44
N SER A 91 9.83 7.28 6.14
CA SER A 91 10.21 6.37 7.21
C SER A 91 9.43 5.05 7.15
N HIS A 92 9.94 4.01 7.78
CA HIS A 92 9.13 2.83 8.09
C HIS A 92 8.02 3.13 9.10
N THR A 93 8.16 4.23 9.83
CA THR A 93 7.14 4.67 10.79
C THR A 93 5.88 5.17 10.09
N ASP A 94 5.96 5.60 8.81
CA ASP A 94 4.85 6.14 8.05
C ASP A 94 3.63 5.19 8.09
N TYR A 95 3.82 3.92 7.79
CA TYR A 95 2.71 2.95 7.74
C TYR A 95 2.12 2.60 9.12
N LEU A 96 2.70 3.09 10.21
CA LEU A 96 2.13 3.01 11.56
C LEU A 96 1.44 4.31 11.94
N VAL A 97 2.06 5.46 11.64
CA VAL A 97 1.57 6.78 12.01
C VAL A 97 0.39 7.21 11.14
N GLU A 98 0.46 7.01 9.84
CA GLU A 98 -0.61 7.41 8.92
C GLU A 98 -1.93 6.68 9.22
N PRO A 99 -1.98 5.34 9.38
CA PRO A 99 -3.20 4.66 9.80
C PRO A 99 -3.70 5.10 11.17
N LEU A 100 -2.81 5.42 12.12
CA LEU A 100 -3.20 5.96 13.42
C LEU A 100 -3.89 7.31 13.28
N VAL A 101 -3.34 8.21 12.45
CA VAL A 101 -3.95 9.51 12.18
C VAL A 101 -5.34 9.35 11.57
N LEU A 102 -5.50 8.42 10.64
CA LEU A 102 -6.79 8.13 10.03
C LEU A 102 -7.79 7.59 11.05
N ASP A 103 -7.37 6.64 11.91
CA ASP A 103 -8.23 6.04 12.95
C ASP A 103 -8.63 7.06 14.02
N ASP A 104 -7.69 7.88 14.50
CA ASP A 104 -7.94 8.96 15.49
C ASP A 104 -8.94 10.00 14.98
N ASN A 105 -9.09 10.14 13.66
CA ASN A 105 -10.04 11.08 13.04
C ASN A 105 -11.29 10.40 12.45
N GLY A 106 -11.55 9.14 12.81
CA GLY A 106 -12.74 8.42 12.39
C GLY A 106 -12.78 8.09 10.89
N ILE A 107 -11.63 8.13 10.23
CA ILE A 107 -11.50 7.77 8.81
C ILE A 107 -11.40 6.25 8.70
N ARG A 108 -12.18 5.66 7.79
CA ARG A 108 -12.13 4.21 7.57
C ARG A 108 -10.75 3.78 7.06
N PRO A 109 -10.22 2.63 7.55
CA PRO A 109 -8.89 2.17 7.17
C PRO A 109 -8.83 1.78 5.68
N PRO A 110 -7.92 2.37 4.89
CA PRO A 110 -7.72 2.00 3.50
C PRO A 110 -6.95 0.67 3.38
N LEU A 111 -7.03 0.03 2.21
CA LEU A 111 -6.10 -1.02 1.81
C LEU A 111 -4.77 -0.39 1.40
N ILE A 112 -3.66 -0.95 1.88
CA ILE A 112 -2.33 -0.37 1.64
C ILE A 112 -1.61 -1.14 0.54
N ALA A 113 -1.26 -0.47 -0.57
CA ALA A 113 -0.43 -1.07 -1.60
C ALA A 113 1.05 -1.07 -1.16
N ALA A 114 1.60 -2.26 -0.97
CA ALA A 114 2.95 -2.46 -0.44
C ALA A 114 3.82 -3.32 -1.38
N GLY A 115 5.13 -3.10 -1.36
CA GLY A 115 6.04 -3.91 -2.18
C GLY A 115 6.01 -5.39 -1.79
N ILE A 116 5.96 -6.28 -2.77
CA ILE A 116 5.87 -7.74 -2.57
C ILE A 116 6.97 -8.32 -1.66
N ASN A 117 8.10 -7.64 -1.55
CA ASN A 117 9.18 -8.01 -0.64
C ASN A 117 8.81 -7.97 0.86
N LEU A 118 7.71 -7.31 1.22
CA LEU A 118 7.20 -7.25 2.60
C LEU A 118 6.30 -8.45 2.96
N PHE A 119 6.00 -9.31 2.00
CA PHE A 119 5.06 -10.42 2.17
C PHE A 119 5.74 -11.78 2.42
N GLY A 120 7.05 -11.79 2.69
CA GLY A 120 7.77 -13.00 3.07
C GLY A 120 7.56 -13.39 4.55
N GLY A 121 7.51 -14.69 4.84
CA GLY A 121 7.41 -15.24 6.19
C GLY A 121 6.08 -14.97 6.91
N PRO A 122 6.01 -15.26 8.22
CA PRO A 122 4.76 -15.14 9.00
C PRO A 122 4.18 -13.72 9.03
N LEU A 123 5.04 -12.69 9.09
CA LEU A 123 4.60 -11.28 9.05
C LEU A 123 3.92 -10.94 7.73
N GLY A 124 4.35 -11.54 6.62
CA GLY A 124 3.72 -11.36 5.32
C GLY A 124 2.28 -11.85 5.29
N LEU A 125 1.96 -12.93 6.00
CA LEU A 125 0.59 -13.43 6.13
C LEU A 125 -0.28 -12.44 6.92
N ILE A 126 0.25 -11.82 7.97
CA ILE A 126 -0.46 -10.79 8.73
C ILE A 126 -0.72 -9.58 7.83
N HIS A 127 0.29 -9.11 7.09
CA HIS A 127 0.12 -8.01 6.13
C HIS A 127 -0.95 -8.32 5.10
N LYS A 128 -0.94 -9.50 4.52
CA LYS A 128 -1.87 -9.90 3.46
C LYS A 128 -3.29 -10.14 3.96
N HIS A 129 -3.45 -10.82 5.09
CA HIS A 129 -4.74 -11.37 5.53
C HIS A 129 -5.36 -10.68 6.75
N VAL A 130 -4.68 -9.70 7.34
CA VAL A 130 -5.19 -8.95 8.49
C VAL A 130 -5.22 -7.47 8.20
N THR A 131 -4.10 -6.89 7.73
CA THR A 131 -4.04 -5.44 7.47
C THR A 131 -4.66 -5.03 6.13
N GLY A 132 -4.86 -5.98 5.22
CA GLY A 132 -5.36 -5.69 3.88
C GLY A 132 -4.29 -5.10 2.96
N ALA A 133 -3.01 -5.42 3.19
CA ALA A 133 -1.97 -4.96 2.31
C ALA A 133 -2.00 -5.70 0.96
N ILE A 134 -1.91 -4.94 -0.13
CA ILE A 134 -1.91 -5.45 -1.50
C ILE A 134 -0.46 -5.62 -1.95
N PRO A 135 0.01 -6.85 -2.27
CA PRO A 135 1.38 -7.06 -2.71
C PRO A 135 1.59 -6.55 -4.14
N ILE A 136 2.45 -5.56 -4.31
CA ILE A 136 2.72 -4.93 -5.61
C ILE A 136 4.12 -5.31 -6.10
N ARG A 137 4.21 -5.89 -7.29
CA ARG A 137 5.48 -6.07 -8.00
C ARG A 137 5.96 -4.73 -8.56
N ARG A 138 7.22 -4.42 -8.32
CA ARG A 138 7.83 -3.18 -8.82
C ARG A 138 8.53 -3.44 -10.15
N ASN A 139 8.46 -2.45 -11.05
CA ASN A 139 9.19 -2.46 -12.34
C ASN A 139 8.88 -3.67 -13.24
N THR A 140 7.71 -4.30 -13.10
CA THR A 140 7.28 -5.34 -14.02
C THR A 140 6.74 -4.74 -15.31
N LYS A 141 7.02 -5.42 -16.43
CA LYS A 141 6.48 -5.12 -17.76
C LYS A 141 5.58 -6.23 -18.25
N ASP A 142 5.28 -7.21 -17.40
CA ASP A 142 4.45 -8.34 -17.73
C ASP A 142 3.00 -7.92 -18.00
N PRO A 143 2.49 -8.09 -19.24
CA PRO A 143 1.14 -7.65 -19.59
C PRO A 143 0.04 -8.34 -18.76
N ALA A 144 0.20 -9.65 -18.48
CA ALA A 144 -0.75 -10.40 -17.66
C ALA A 144 -0.85 -9.79 -16.25
N TYR A 145 0.30 -9.46 -15.64
CA TYR A 145 0.32 -8.81 -14.34
C TYR A 145 -0.34 -7.45 -14.36
N LEU A 146 0.02 -6.61 -15.34
CA LEU A 146 -0.47 -5.23 -15.41
C LEU A 146 -1.99 -5.16 -15.64
N ILE A 147 -2.53 -6.02 -16.51
CA ILE A 147 -3.96 -6.12 -16.76
C ILE A 147 -4.68 -6.62 -15.50
N THR A 148 -4.16 -7.69 -14.87
CA THR A 148 -4.74 -8.25 -13.65
C THR A 148 -4.71 -7.23 -12.50
N LEU A 149 -3.59 -6.52 -12.31
CA LEU A 149 -3.47 -5.50 -11.28
C LEU A 149 -4.47 -4.37 -11.47
N LYS A 150 -4.60 -3.84 -12.71
CA LYS A 150 -5.56 -2.77 -13.01
C LYS A 150 -6.99 -3.20 -12.71
N ALA A 151 -7.38 -4.37 -13.20
CA ALA A 151 -8.69 -4.93 -12.97
C ALA A 151 -8.96 -5.18 -11.47
N TYR A 152 -7.98 -5.69 -10.74
CA TYR A 152 -8.08 -5.95 -9.30
C TYR A 152 -8.24 -4.65 -8.49
N VAL A 153 -7.45 -3.63 -8.79
CA VAL A 153 -7.57 -2.30 -8.16
C VAL A 153 -8.94 -1.68 -8.43
N ALA A 154 -9.45 -1.81 -9.65
CA ALA A 154 -10.78 -1.30 -10.01
C ALA A 154 -11.89 -1.97 -9.20
N GLU A 155 -11.84 -3.29 -9.03
CA GLU A 155 -12.84 -4.01 -8.22
C GLU A 155 -12.69 -3.73 -6.71
N LEU A 156 -11.47 -3.54 -6.22
CA LEU A 156 -11.24 -3.13 -4.83
C LEU A 156 -11.82 -1.75 -4.53
N LEU A 157 -11.67 -0.78 -5.43
CA LEU A 157 -12.15 0.60 -5.25
C LEU A 157 -13.67 0.69 -5.16
N LYS A 158 -14.42 -0.29 -5.64
CA LYS A 158 -15.87 -0.33 -5.43
C LYS A 158 -16.25 -0.50 -3.94
N LYS A 159 -15.35 -1.10 -3.15
CA LYS A 159 -15.63 -1.48 -1.75
C LYS A 159 -14.69 -0.82 -0.74
N HIS A 160 -13.46 -0.48 -1.13
CA HIS A 160 -12.39 -0.03 -0.22
C HIS A 160 -11.72 1.24 -0.72
N ASP A 161 -11.21 2.05 0.19
CA ASP A 161 -10.24 3.09 -0.12
C ASP A 161 -8.85 2.47 -0.27
N ILE A 162 -7.96 3.13 -0.98
CA ILE A 162 -6.60 2.63 -1.24
C ILE A 162 -5.56 3.66 -0.80
N PHE A 163 -4.51 3.20 -0.20
CA PHE A 163 -3.36 4.00 0.22
C PHE A 163 -2.08 3.47 -0.44
N PHE A 164 -1.27 4.34 -1.00
CA PHE A 164 0.03 3.95 -1.55
C PHE A 164 1.04 5.09 -1.56
N TYR A 165 2.32 4.70 -1.73
CA TYR A 165 3.45 5.61 -1.86
C TYR A 165 3.89 5.69 -3.32
N PRO A 166 3.57 6.78 -4.05
CA PRO A 166 3.91 6.92 -5.49
C PRO A 166 5.41 6.81 -5.76
N GLU A 167 6.25 7.23 -4.81
CA GLU A 167 7.71 7.10 -4.90
C GLU A 167 8.19 5.65 -5.01
N GLY A 168 7.35 4.68 -4.61
CA GLY A 168 7.66 3.25 -4.63
C GLY A 168 8.77 2.82 -3.68
N GLY A 169 9.13 3.65 -2.71
CA GLY A 169 10.10 3.37 -1.65
C GLY A 169 10.55 4.64 -0.96
N ARG A 170 11.07 4.51 0.25
CA ARG A 170 11.53 5.62 1.09
C ARG A 170 12.54 6.52 0.38
N SER A 171 12.50 7.80 0.69
CA SER A 171 13.55 8.74 0.35
C SER A 171 14.76 8.54 1.28
N TYR A 172 15.94 8.46 0.72
CA TYR A 172 17.21 8.37 1.49
C TYR A 172 17.87 9.74 1.67
N SER A 173 17.56 10.69 0.79
CA SER A 173 18.09 12.07 0.86
C SER A 173 17.12 13.04 1.55
N GLY A 174 15.93 12.59 1.92
CA GLY A 174 14.86 13.48 2.37
C GLY A 174 14.08 14.18 1.25
N GLU A 175 14.59 14.16 0.02
CA GLU A 175 13.92 14.75 -1.15
C GLU A 175 12.78 13.87 -1.67
N LEU A 176 11.84 14.48 -2.38
CA LEU A 176 10.80 13.76 -3.10
C LEU A 176 11.41 13.05 -4.31
N LYS A 177 11.05 11.79 -4.49
CA LYS A 177 11.41 11.02 -5.69
C LYS A 177 10.35 11.19 -6.76
N ALA A 178 10.77 10.98 -8.01
CA ALA A 178 9.84 10.92 -9.13
C ALA A 178 8.73 9.87 -8.88
N ALA A 179 7.49 10.28 -9.03
CA ALA A 179 6.34 9.43 -8.81
C ALA A 179 6.23 8.34 -9.89
N LYS A 180 5.93 7.11 -9.46
CA LYS A 180 5.55 6.00 -10.33
C LYS A 180 4.04 6.06 -10.57
N THR A 181 3.66 6.36 -11.79
CA THR A 181 2.26 6.66 -12.15
C THR A 181 1.39 5.42 -12.37
N GLY A 182 1.97 4.20 -12.43
CA GLY A 182 1.23 2.99 -12.80
C GLY A 182 0.02 2.70 -11.92
N LEU A 183 0.15 2.85 -10.60
CA LEU A 183 -0.96 2.58 -9.69
C LEU A 183 -2.01 3.70 -9.70
N ILE A 184 -1.59 4.97 -9.79
CA ILE A 184 -2.54 6.09 -9.94
C ILE A 184 -3.34 5.97 -11.24
N HIS A 185 -2.69 5.57 -12.33
CA HIS A 185 -3.40 5.28 -13.58
C HIS A 185 -4.42 4.14 -13.41
N ALA A 186 -4.06 3.07 -12.71
CA ALA A 186 -4.99 1.98 -12.43
C ALA A 186 -6.21 2.45 -11.63
N THR A 187 -6.02 3.33 -10.64
CA THR A 187 -7.12 3.88 -9.84
C THR A 187 -8.01 4.83 -10.65
N LEU A 188 -7.42 5.69 -11.49
CA LEU A 188 -8.19 6.61 -12.33
C LEU A 188 -8.99 5.89 -13.44
N GLN A 189 -8.45 4.77 -13.96
CA GLN A 189 -9.13 3.94 -14.95
C GLN A 189 -10.15 2.95 -14.33
N ALA A 190 -10.32 2.98 -13.02
CA ALA A 190 -11.24 2.08 -12.33
C ALA A 190 -12.72 2.39 -12.56
N GLU A 191 -13.04 3.53 -13.19
CA GLU A 191 -14.41 4.00 -13.43
C GLU A 191 -15.25 4.02 -12.14
N CYS A 192 -14.59 4.31 -11.01
CA CYS A 192 -15.23 4.38 -9.72
C CYS A 192 -15.95 5.72 -9.58
N PRO A 193 -17.27 5.75 -9.42
CA PRO A 193 -18.00 7.00 -9.24
C PRO A 193 -17.54 7.69 -7.94
N ASN A 194 -17.45 9.02 -8.00
CA ASN A 194 -17.04 9.85 -6.87
C ASN A 194 -15.65 9.48 -6.29
N LEU A 195 -14.70 9.13 -7.14
CA LEU A 195 -13.33 8.89 -6.73
C LEU A 195 -12.62 10.21 -6.45
N VAL A 196 -12.00 10.31 -5.27
CA VAL A 196 -11.18 11.46 -4.87
C VAL A 196 -9.75 10.98 -4.60
N VAL A 197 -8.77 11.67 -5.16
CA VAL A 197 -7.36 11.46 -4.83
C VAL A 197 -6.95 12.51 -3.82
N VAL A 198 -6.47 12.05 -2.67
CA VAL A 198 -5.96 12.90 -1.58
C VAL A 198 -4.44 12.78 -1.55
N PRO A 199 -3.70 13.81 -1.98
CA PRO A 199 -2.26 13.86 -1.78
C PRO A 199 -1.97 14.04 -0.29
N VAL A 200 -1.03 13.24 0.22
CA VAL A 200 -0.60 13.30 1.62
C VAL A 200 0.89 13.61 1.66
N ALA A 201 1.28 14.53 2.50
CA ALA A 201 2.68 14.83 2.77
C ALA A 201 2.97 14.58 4.26
N ILE A 202 3.96 13.74 4.53
CA ILE A 202 4.47 13.52 5.88
C ILE A 202 5.89 14.08 5.99
N ALA A 203 6.16 14.79 7.07
CA ALA A 203 7.47 15.28 7.43
C ALA A 203 7.76 14.91 8.89
N TYR A 204 9.01 14.70 9.22
CA TYR A 204 9.49 14.40 10.56
C TYR A 204 10.61 15.37 10.93
N ASP A 205 10.61 15.85 12.15
CA ASP A 205 11.75 16.57 12.71
C ASP A 205 12.94 15.60 12.91
N LEU A 206 12.62 14.33 13.24
CA LEU A 206 13.60 13.27 13.40
C LEU A 206 13.10 11.98 12.76
N VAL A 207 13.85 11.45 11.80
CA VAL A 207 13.60 10.12 11.23
C VAL A 207 14.40 9.08 12.04
N LEU A 208 13.71 8.13 12.69
CA LEU A 208 14.33 7.15 13.59
C LEU A 208 15.42 6.30 12.93
N GLU A 209 15.31 6.09 11.61
CA GLU A 209 16.29 5.35 10.83
C GLU A 209 17.26 6.21 10.00
N ASP A 210 17.37 7.50 10.28
CA ASP A 210 18.22 8.42 9.50
C ASP A 210 19.68 7.95 9.42
N HIS A 211 20.24 7.46 10.52
CA HIS A 211 21.58 6.90 10.59
C HIS A 211 21.77 5.66 9.69
N ILE A 212 20.69 4.87 9.47
CA ILE A 212 20.71 3.71 8.56
C ILE A 212 20.63 4.21 7.12
N LEU A 213 19.78 5.19 6.87
CA LEU A 213 19.58 5.80 5.55
C LEU A 213 20.86 6.50 5.09
N ALA A 214 21.51 7.28 5.97
CA ALA A 214 22.77 7.95 5.69
C ALA A 214 23.92 6.97 5.35
N LYS A 215 24.02 5.83 6.06
CA LYS A 215 25.01 4.79 5.76
C LYS A 215 24.80 4.05 4.45
N GLN A 216 23.57 3.96 3.99
CA GLN A 216 23.24 3.29 2.73
C GLN A 216 23.56 4.13 1.49
N GLY A 217 23.70 5.45 1.64
CA GLY A 217 23.94 6.37 0.53
C GLY A 217 22.90 6.21 -0.57
N THR A 218 23.31 6.40 -1.83
CA THR A 218 22.43 6.25 -3.00
C THR A 218 22.22 4.80 -3.44
N LYS A 219 22.99 3.84 -2.92
CA LYS A 219 22.89 2.42 -3.29
C LYS A 219 21.89 1.70 -2.39
N LYS A 220 20.76 1.34 -2.98
CA LYS A 220 19.70 0.58 -2.33
C LYS A 220 20.17 -0.84 -1.98
N ARG A 221 20.54 -1.08 -0.74
CA ARG A 221 20.80 -2.44 -0.23
C ARG A 221 19.53 -2.91 0.48
N GLN A 222 18.84 -3.86 -0.13
CA GLN A 222 17.60 -4.41 0.41
C GLN A 222 17.95 -5.27 1.64
N ARG A 223 17.58 -4.79 2.84
CA ARG A 223 17.73 -5.53 4.10
C ARG A 223 16.41 -6.20 4.46
N ALA A 224 16.46 -7.26 5.26
CA ALA A 224 15.26 -7.87 5.80
C ALA A 224 14.55 -6.88 6.73
N PHE A 225 13.24 -6.71 6.54
CA PHE A 225 12.40 -5.78 7.31
C PHE A 225 12.55 -5.97 8.83
N SER A 226 12.65 -7.22 9.30
CA SER A 226 12.84 -7.53 10.71
C SER A 226 14.14 -6.94 11.31
N ARG A 227 15.23 -6.88 10.53
CA ARG A 227 16.48 -6.25 10.97
C ARG A 227 16.35 -4.73 11.07
N GLU A 228 15.70 -4.10 10.08
CA GLU A 228 15.48 -2.66 10.10
C GLU A 228 14.61 -2.25 11.29
N VAL A 229 13.55 -3.00 11.59
CA VAL A 229 12.70 -2.77 12.77
C VAL A 229 13.50 -2.95 14.07
N ALA A 230 14.32 -3.99 14.20
CA ALA A 230 15.14 -4.20 15.38
C ALA A 230 16.16 -3.07 15.60
N GLU A 231 16.77 -2.56 14.53
CA GLU A 231 17.69 -1.41 14.60
C GLU A 231 16.94 -0.12 14.99
N MET A 232 15.74 0.12 14.45
CA MET A 232 14.88 1.26 14.84
C MET A 232 14.53 1.23 16.33
N VAL A 233 14.07 0.08 16.83
CA VAL A 233 13.73 -0.08 18.26
C VAL A 233 14.96 0.17 19.15
N ARG A 234 16.11 -0.39 18.78
CA ARG A 234 17.36 -0.17 19.51
C ARG A 234 17.76 1.31 19.54
N TYR A 235 17.60 1.99 18.42
CA TYR A 235 17.90 3.42 18.32
C TYR A 235 16.92 4.26 19.14
N ALA A 236 15.61 3.98 19.03
CA ALA A 236 14.57 4.67 19.79
C ALA A 236 14.72 4.51 21.31
N VAL A 237 15.10 3.32 21.78
CA VAL A 237 15.37 3.05 23.21
C VAL A 237 16.65 3.73 23.70
N GLY A 238 17.66 3.84 22.83
CA GLY A 238 18.94 4.50 23.14
C GLY A 238 18.93 6.03 23.00
N TYR A 239 17.88 6.57 22.38
CA TYR A 239 17.74 8.01 22.17
C TYR A 239 17.34 8.67 23.49
N ARG A 240 18.25 9.47 24.05
CA ARG A 240 17.98 10.40 25.13
C ARG A 240 17.98 11.80 24.52
N SER A 241 16.81 12.44 24.54
CA SER A 241 16.65 13.87 24.21
C SER A 241 17.37 14.72 25.24
#